data_665b054cb60a035e02d05a304aafdaa3
#
_entry.id   665b054cb60a035e02d05a304aafdaa3
#
_cell.length_a   1.000
_cell.length_b   1.000
_cell.length_c   1.000
_cell.angle_alpha   90.00
_cell.angle_beta   90.00
_cell.angle_gamma   90.00
#
_symmetry.space_group_name_H-M   'P 1'
#
loop_
_entity.id
_entity.type
_entity.pdbx_description
1 polymer ?
#
loop_
_entity_poly.entity_id
_entity_poly.type
_entity_poly.pdbx_seq_one_letter_code
_entity_poly.pdbx_strand_id
1 'polypeptide(L)'
;MKRGLLTASRSGTMVAEFLTPMMTPLANLYRHHENAAVDYLEFRQCVEAQAARFAAERATSLDRAAIRECLAEMKKAHKLADPAREAAADANLHLSIYEASHNFLVLHVMRGLSELLHDHIFFNREHLYRREGVREQLLAQHLTIGKAVLEGRPDEAEKAAVDHIGFVFGTVEKIKEDKERLKCSMARVG
;
A
#
# COMPACT_ATOMS: atom_id res chain seq x y z
N MET A 1 -32.99 3.87 16.03
CA MET A 1 -32.33 3.77 14.72
C MET A 1 -31.09 2.90 14.87
N LYS A 2 -31.07 1.75 14.26
CA LYS A 2 -29.94 0.81 14.32
C LYS A 2 -28.80 1.42 13.49
N ARG A 3 -27.65 1.66 14.12
CA ARG A 3 -26.45 2.15 13.47
C ARG A 3 -26.08 1.15 12.37
N GLY A 4 -26.04 1.60 11.11
CA GLY A 4 -25.86 0.79 9.92
C GLY A 4 -24.45 0.17 9.82
N LEU A 5 -24.14 -0.72 10.77
CA LEU A 5 -22.88 -1.49 10.78
C LEU A 5 -22.97 -2.75 9.91
N LEU A 6 -24.17 -3.11 9.49
CA LEU A 6 -24.41 -4.28 8.65
C LEU A 6 -25.30 -3.91 7.47
N THR A 7 -24.91 -4.33 6.28
CA THR A 7 -25.72 -4.27 5.06
C THR A 7 -26.15 -5.69 4.68
N ALA A 8 -27.43 -5.85 4.36
CA ALA A 8 -27.95 -7.10 3.85
C ALA A 8 -27.77 -7.14 2.32
N SER A 9 -27.13 -8.16 1.80
CA SER A 9 -27.05 -8.45 0.38
C SER A 9 -27.69 -9.81 0.07
N ARG A 10 -27.89 -10.12 -1.22
CA ARG A 10 -28.39 -11.44 -1.64
C ARG A 10 -27.45 -12.60 -1.26
N SER A 11 -26.18 -12.29 -0.98
CA SER A 11 -25.14 -13.25 -0.55
C SER A 11 -24.93 -13.33 0.96
N GLY A 12 -25.71 -12.58 1.76
CA GLY A 12 -25.62 -12.59 3.22
C GLY A 12 -25.52 -11.21 3.85
N THR A 13 -25.28 -11.18 5.16
CA THR A 13 -25.08 -9.94 5.91
C THR A 13 -23.59 -9.59 5.86
N MET A 14 -23.26 -8.42 5.34
CA MET A 14 -21.90 -7.88 5.27
C MET A 14 -21.73 -6.72 6.24
N VAL A 15 -20.53 -6.51 6.74
CA VAL A 15 -20.19 -5.30 7.49
C VAL A 15 -20.30 -4.12 6.53
N ALA A 16 -21.07 -3.10 6.91
CA ALA A 16 -21.20 -1.89 6.09
C ALA A 16 -19.85 -1.18 5.95
N GLU A 17 -19.62 -0.58 4.82
CA GLU A 17 -18.49 0.34 4.59
C GLU A 17 -18.69 1.63 5.40
N PHE A 18 -18.62 1.54 6.72
CA PHE A 18 -18.91 2.67 7.61
C PHE A 18 -17.78 3.69 7.64
N LEU A 19 -16.59 3.33 7.17
CA LEU A 19 -15.44 4.26 7.09
C LEU A 19 -15.50 5.16 5.84
N THR A 20 -16.14 4.74 4.76
CA THR A 20 -16.24 5.53 3.52
C THR A 20 -16.79 6.95 3.75
N PRO A 21 -17.88 7.17 4.54
CA PRO A 21 -18.34 8.51 4.85
C PRO A 21 -17.34 9.36 5.65
N MET A 22 -16.46 8.73 6.42
CA MET A 22 -15.41 9.43 7.18
C MET A 22 -14.19 9.73 6.31
N MET A 23 -13.93 8.90 5.31
CA MET A 23 -12.76 9.05 4.43
C MET A 23 -12.94 10.19 3.41
N THR A 24 -14.16 10.51 2.98
CA THR A 24 -14.40 11.59 2.01
C THR A 24 -13.96 12.98 2.52
N PRO A 25 -14.26 13.41 3.76
CA PRO A 25 -13.71 14.65 4.31
C PRO A 25 -12.19 14.63 4.41
N LEU A 26 -11.61 13.50 4.81
CA LEU A 26 -10.16 13.34 4.89
C LEU A 26 -9.52 13.45 3.49
N ALA A 27 -10.13 12.87 2.45
CA ALA A 27 -9.69 13.02 1.07
C ALA A 27 -9.66 14.48 0.61
N ASN A 28 -10.70 15.23 0.94
CA ASN A 28 -10.77 16.63 0.57
C ASN A 28 -9.69 17.44 1.29
N LEU A 29 -9.49 17.23 2.58
CA LEU A 29 -8.41 17.84 3.34
C LEU A 29 -7.05 17.53 2.71
N TYR A 30 -6.85 16.27 2.36
CA TYR A 30 -5.64 15.74 1.78
C TYR A 30 -5.29 16.35 0.41
N ARG A 31 -6.29 16.58 -0.46
CA ARG A 31 -6.08 17.18 -1.79
C ARG A 31 -5.58 18.62 -1.75
N HIS A 32 -5.81 19.32 -0.65
CA HIS A 32 -5.48 20.74 -0.48
C HIS A 32 -4.25 20.96 0.41
N HIS A 33 -3.63 19.89 0.93
CA HIS A 33 -2.46 20.01 1.80
C HIS A 33 -1.18 19.69 1.03
N GLU A 34 -0.23 20.62 1.01
CA GLU A 34 0.99 20.51 0.20
C GLU A 34 1.87 19.31 0.58
N ASN A 35 1.90 18.96 1.87
CA ASN A 35 2.72 17.87 2.40
C ASN A 35 1.97 16.54 2.56
N ALA A 36 0.72 16.48 2.14
CA ALA A 36 -0.12 15.30 2.35
C ALA A 36 0.51 13.97 1.89
N ALA A 37 1.32 14.02 0.81
CA ALA A 37 2.04 12.84 0.32
C ALA A 37 3.09 12.34 1.32
N VAL A 38 3.83 13.27 1.91
CA VAL A 38 4.86 12.99 2.93
C VAL A 38 4.20 12.43 4.18
N ASP A 39 3.21 13.15 4.72
CA ASP A 39 2.47 12.77 5.93
C ASP A 39 1.84 11.38 5.79
N TYR A 40 1.31 11.05 4.60
CA TYR A 40 0.75 9.72 4.32
C TYR A 40 1.83 8.62 4.31
N LEU A 41 2.99 8.86 3.72
CA LEU A 41 4.05 7.87 3.69
C LEU A 41 4.65 7.65 5.07
N GLU A 42 4.77 8.69 5.89
CA GLU A 42 5.16 8.57 7.30
C GLU A 42 4.14 7.74 8.09
N PHE A 43 2.85 8.02 7.91
CA PHE A 43 1.78 7.23 8.51
C PHE A 43 1.82 5.77 8.05
N ARG A 44 1.98 5.54 6.74
CA ARG A 44 2.13 4.19 6.19
C ARG A 44 3.30 3.45 6.81
N GLN A 45 4.46 4.09 6.94
CA GLN A 45 5.64 3.45 7.51
C GLN A 45 5.36 2.92 8.92
N CYS A 46 4.73 3.73 9.77
CA CYS A 46 4.38 3.32 11.13
C CYS A 46 3.36 2.16 11.15
N VAL A 47 2.28 2.28 10.37
CA VAL A 47 1.18 1.32 10.42
C VAL A 47 1.55 0.02 9.72
N GLU A 48 2.24 0.08 8.57
CA GLU A 48 2.63 -1.12 7.81
C GLU A 48 3.72 -1.93 8.50
N ALA A 49 4.64 -1.26 9.19
CA ALA A 49 5.63 -1.93 10.03
C ALA A 49 4.95 -2.79 11.11
N GLN A 50 4.00 -2.21 11.83
CA GLN A 50 3.24 -2.94 12.84
C GLN A 50 2.31 -4.01 12.24
N ALA A 51 1.71 -3.75 11.08
CA ALA A 51 0.89 -4.74 10.39
C ALA A 51 1.72 -5.98 9.98
N ALA A 52 2.91 -5.78 9.43
CA ALA A 52 3.82 -6.86 9.05
C ALA A 52 4.29 -7.67 10.28
N ARG A 53 4.61 -6.99 11.39
CA ARG A 53 4.93 -7.62 12.67
C ARG A 53 3.79 -8.50 13.14
N PHE A 54 2.58 -7.95 13.25
CA PHE A 54 1.39 -8.69 13.67
C PHE A 54 1.06 -9.84 12.73
N ALA A 55 1.20 -9.65 11.41
CA ALA A 55 1.00 -10.71 10.44
C ALA A 55 1.99 -11.87 10.66
N ALA A 56 3.26 -11.59 10.93
CA ALA A 56 4.25 -12.62 11.24
C ALA A 56 3.89 -13.42 12.50
N GLU A 57 3.33 -12.74 13.51
CA GLU A 57 2.91 -13.35 14.79
C GLU A 57 1.60 -14.15 14.70
N ARG A 58 0.62 -13.66 13.88
CA ARG A 58 -0.79 -14.07 13.97
C ARG A 58 -1.31 -14.81 12.74
N ALA A 59 -0.59 -14.75 11.60
CA ALA A 59 -1.07 -15.33 10.35
C ALA A 59 -1.43 -16.80 10.50
N THR A 60 -2.63 -17.15 10.09
CA THR A 60 -3.12 -18.53 10.00
C THR A 60 -2.53 -19.24 8.77
N SER A 61 -2.81 -20.53 8.63
CA SER A 61 -2.42 -21.27 7.42
C SER A 61 -3.08 -20.73 6.15
N LEU A 62 -4.31 -20.21 6.25
CA LEU A 62 -5.04 -19.60 5.13
C LEU A 62 -4.41 -18.25 4.73
N ASP A 63 -4.09 -17.40 5.72
CA ASP A 63 -3.40 -16.12 5.45
C ASP A 63 -2.06 -16.36 4.77
N ARG A 64 -1.30 -17.33 5.27
CA ARG A 64 0.00 -17.69 4.67
C ARG A 64 -0.14 -18.24 3.24
N ALA A 65 -1.24 -18.93 2.93
CA ALA A 65 -1.53 -19.38 1.56
C ALA A 65 -1.82 -18.18 0.65
N ALA A 66 -2.68 -17.24 1.08
CA ALA A 66 -3.00 -16.03 0.35
C ALA A 66 -1.75 -15.16 0.09
N ILE A 67 -0.88 -14.98 1.09
CA ILE A 67 0.38 -14.25 0.93
C ILE A 67 1.29 -14.93 -0.10
N ARG A 68 1.40 -16.27 -0.09
CA ARG A 68 2.19 -17.01 -1.11
C ARG A 68 1.64 -16.78 -2.52
N GLU A 69 0.32 -16.77 -2.69
CA GLU A 69 -0.33 -16.49 -3.98
C GLU A 69 -0.02 -15.07 -4.44
N CYS A 70 -0.11 -14.07 -3.57
CA CYS A 70 0.25 -12.69 -3.90
C CYS A 70 1.72 -12.58 -4.35
N LEU A 71 2.66 -13.21 -3.63
CA LEU A 71 4.08 -13.21 -4.01
C LEU A 71 4.34 -13.93 -5.34
N ALA A 72 3.59 -14.98 -5.65
CA ALA A 72 3.68 -15.68 -6.93
C ALA A 72 3.17 -14.78 -8.08
N GLU A 73 2.04 -14.08 -7.86
CA GLU A 73 1.47 -13.14 -8.85
C GLU A 73 2.39 -11.94 -9.08
N MET A 74 3.03 -11.40 -8.03
CA MET A 74 4.04 -10.34 -8.18
C MET A 74 5.20 -10.77 -9.09
N LYS A 75 5.76 -11.97 -8.86
CA LYS A 75 6.83 -12.51 -9.70
C LYS A 75 6.40 -12.69 -11.16
N LYS A 76 5.15 -13.07 -11.38
CA LYS A 76 4.57 -13.25 -12.71
C LYS A 76 4.34 -11.90 -13.40
N ALA A 77 3.74 -10.92 -12.71
CA ALA A 77 3.55 -9.56 -13.19
C ALA A 77 4.88 -8.91 -13.58
N HIS A 78 5.90 -9.08 -12.74
CA HIS A 78 7.25 -8.56 -12.99
C HIS A 78 7.86 -9.13 -14.28
N LYS A 79 7.72 -10.44 -14.53
CA LYS A 79 8.19 -11.09 -15.79
C LYS A 79 7.49 -10.56 -17.04
N LEU A 80 6.23 -10.16 -16.92
CA LEU A 80 5.44 -9.59 -18.02
C LEU A 80 5.81 -8.13 -18.31
N ALA A 81 6.57 -7.48 -17.43
CA ALA A 81 6.93 -6.07 -17.50
C ALA A 81 5.71 -5.15 -17.67
N ASP A 82 4.62 -5.45 -16.95
CA ASP A 82 3.36 -4.71 -16.98
C ASP A 82 3.19 -3.89 -15.69
N PRO A 83 3.48 -2.58 -15.70
CA PRO A 83 3.41 -1.75 -14.48
C PRO A 83 2.05 -1.73 -13.80
N ALA A 84 0.95 -1.85 -14.56
CA ALA A 84 -0.39 -1.87 -14.00
C ALA A 84 -0.64 -3.17 -13.21
N ARG A 85 -0.20 -4.31 -13.75
CA ARG A 85 -0.28 -5.59 -13.06
C ARG A 85 0.63 -5.66 -11.85
N GLU A 86 1.84 -5.09 -11.95
CA GLU A 86 2.76 -5.00 -10.81
C GLU A 86 2.16 -4.17 -9.68
N ALA A 87 1.57 -3.00 -10.00
CA ALA A 87 0.91 -2.15 -9.03
C ALA A 87 -0.32 -2.83 -8.38
N ALA A 88 -1.08 -3.60 -9.14
CA ALA A 88 -2.21 -4.35 -8.60
C ALA A 88 -1.75 -5.48 -7.67
N ALA A 89 -0.70 -6.22 -8.06
CA ALA A 89 -0.13 -7.29 -7.24
C ALA A 89 0.49 -6.75 -5.93
N ASP A 90 1.15 -5.59 -6.00
CA ASP A 90 1.63 -4.82 -4.84
C ASP A 90 0.48 -4.51 -3.86
N ALA A 91 -0.58 -3.88 -4.37
CA ALA A 91 -1.73 -3.54 -3.54
C ALA A 91 -2.36 -4.78 -2.86
N ASN A 92 -2.46 -5.88 -3.58
CA ASN A 92 -3.00 -7.14 -3.05
C ASN A 92 -2.11 -7.75 -1.96
N LEU A 93 -0.78 -7.68 -2.10
CA LEU A 93 0.14 -8.15 -1.07
C LEU A 93 -0.01 -7.33 0.21
N HIS A 94 0.00 -6.01 0.12
CA HIS A 94 -0.21 -5.15 1.29
C HIS A 94 -1.55 -5.44 1.98
N LEU A 95 -2.63 -5.57 1.20
CA LEU A 95 -3.95 -5.92 1.75
C LEU A 95 -3.92 -7.27 2.48
N SER A 96 -3.30 -8.30 1.89
CA SER A 96 -3.16 -9.62 2.52
C SER A 96 -2.36 -9.56 3.83
N ILE A 97 -1.37 -8.68 3.93
CA ILE A 97 -0.62 -8.46 5.18
C ILE A 97 -1.51 -7.78 6.23
N TYR A 98 -2.34 -6.78 5.83
CA TYR A 98 -3.29 -6.16 6.77
C TYR A 98 -4.33 -7.15 7.27
N GLU A 99 -4.85 -8.02 6.41
CA GLU A 99 -5.76 -9.11 6.79
C GLU A 99 -5.08 -10.09 7.76
N ALA A 100 -3.87 -10.55 7.44
CA ALA A 100 -3.07 -11.46 8.25
C ALA A 100 -2.62 -10.87 9.59
N SER A 101 -2.64 -9.54 9.74
CA SER A 101 -2.38 -8.86 11.02
C SER A 101 -3.44 -9.14 12.08
N HIS A 102 -4.63 -9.60 11.65
CA HIS A 102 -5.81 -9.78 12.51
C HIS A 102 -6.13 -8.55 13.37
N ASN A 103 -5.79 -7.35 12.86
CA ASN A 103 -6.15 -6.09 13.46
C ASN A 103 -7.22 -5.39 12.61
N PHE A 104 -8.46 -5.43 13.11
CA PHE A 104 -9.62 -4.86 12.40
C PHE A 104 -9.42 -3.40 11.99
N LEU A 105 -8.84 -2.58 12.88
CA LEU A 105 -8.66 -1.15 12.61
C LEU A 105 -7.60 -0.92 11.52
N VAL A 106 -6.46 -1.60 11.60
CA VAL A 106 -5.41 -1.55 10.57
C VAL A 106 -5.99 -1.91 9.21
N LEU A 107 -6.70 -3.03 9.10
CA LEU A 107 -7.29 -3.48 7.85
C LEU A 107 -8.22 -2.43 7.24
N HIS A 108 -9.19 -1.95 8.00
CA HIS A 108 -10.23 -1.06 7.46
C HIS A 108 -9.71 0.35 7.18
N VAL A 109 -8.84 0.90 8.02
CA VAL A 109 -8.22 2.22 7.79
C VAL A 109 -7.33 2.17 6.55
N MET A 110 -6.46 1.15 6.44
CA MET A 110 -5.52 1.05 5.32
C MET A 110 -6.22 0.74 4.00
N ARG A 111 -7.27 -0.08 4.01
CA ARG A 111 -8.12 -0.32 2.83
C ARG A 111 -8.78 0.98 2.37
N GLY A 112 -9.45 1.70 3.27
CA GLY A 112 -10.12 2.95 2.94
C GLY A 112 -9.17 4.04 2.43
N LEU A 113 -7.99 4.17 3.02
CA LEU A 113 -6.96 5.10 2.54
C LEU A 113 -6.41 4.69 1.16
N SER A 114 -6.20 3.40 0.93
CA SER A 114 -5.72 2.89 -0.36
C SER A 114 -6.72 3.15 -1.49
N GLU A 115 -8.01 2.91 -1.25
CA GLU A 115 -9.09 3.21 -2.20
C GLU A 115 -9.19 4.71 -2.49
N LEU A 116 -9.15 5.52 -1.42
CA LEU A 116 -9.26 6.97 -1.51
C LEU A 116 -8.15 7.62 -2.33
N LEU A 117 -6.93 7.10 -2.20
CA LEU A 117 -5.72 7.66 -2.78
C LEU A 117 -5.32 7.00 -4.10
N HIS A 118 -6.08 5.98 -4.53
CA HIS A 118 -5.80 5.24 -5.77
C HIS A 118 -5.69 6.15 -7.00
N ASP A 119 -6.56 7.13 -7.11
CA ASP A 119 -6.61 8.07 -8.25
C ASP A 119 -5.65 9.25 -8.10
N HIS A 120 -4.92 9.34 -6.98
CA HIS A 120 -4.04 10.48 -6.75
C HIS A 120 -2.67 10.27 -7.40
N ILE A 121 -2.21 11.22 -8.19
CA ILE A 121 -1.00 11.14 -9.03
C ILE A 121 0.28 10.80 -8.25
N PHE A 122 0.36 11.19 -6.97
CA PHE A 122 1.51 10.92 -6.11
C PHE A 122 1.48 9.54 -5.45
N PHE A 123 0.31 8.88 -5.46
CA PHE A 123 0.10 7.58 -4.81
C PHE A 123 -0.18 6.48 -5.82
N ASN A 124 -0.24 6.82 -7.10
CA ASN A 124 -0.39 5.82 -8.13
C ASN A 124 0.88 4.97 -8.20
N ARG A 125 0.79 3.78 -7.62
CA ARG A 125 1.86 2.77 -7.62
C ARG A 125 2.44 2.52 -9.01
N GLU A 126 1.63 2.59 -10.04
CA GLU A 126 2.05 2.38 -11.42
C GLU A 126 3.15 3.35 -11.85
N HIS A 127 3.17 4.59 -11.36
CA HIS A 127 4.25 5.54 -11.64
C HIS A 127 5.60 5.11 -11.06
N LEU A 128 5.61 4.43 -9.92
CA LEU A 128 6.82 3.86 -9.34
C LEU A 128 7.34 2.73 -10.23
N TYR A 129 6.44 1.84 -10.66
CA TYR A 129 6.78 0.70 -11.51
C TYR A 129 7.23 1.07 -12.93
N ARG A 130 6.97 2.29 -13.37
CA ARG A 130 7.47 2.81 -14.67
C ARG A 130 8.90 3.36 -14.60
N ARG A 131 9.49 3.51 -13.39
CA ARG A 131 10.87 4.01 -13.24
C ARG A 131 11.87 2.87 -13.39
N GLU A 132 12.90 3.15 -14.20
CA GLU A 132 14.03 2.23 -14.37
C GLU A 132 14.75 1.96 -13.03
N GLY A 133 15.09 0.70 -12.75
CA GLY A 133 15.75 0.26 -11.54
C GLY A 133 14.88 0.21 -10.28
N VAL A 134 13.65 0.72 -10.32
CA VAL A 134 12.73 0.70 -9.17
C VAL A 134 11.96 -0.62 -9.08
N ARG A 135 11.54 -1.19 -10.21
CA ARG A 135 10.75 -2.42 -10.28
C ARG A 135 11.42 -3.60 -9.58
N GLU A 136 12.69 -3.81 -9.88
CA GLU A 136 13.50 -4.89 -9.30
C GLU A 136 13.65 -4.75 -7.80
N GLN A 137 13.88 -3.52 -7.34
CA GLN A 137 14.03 -3.21 -5.92
C GLN A 137 12.71 -3.40 -5.16
N LEU A 138 11.59 -2.92 -5.71
CA LEU A 138 10.26 -3.13 -5.13
C LEU A 138 9.94 -4.62 -5.00
N LEU A 139 10.14 -5.40 -6.06
CA LEU A 139 9.93 -6.84 -6.01
C LEU A 139 10.78 -7.50 -4.91
N ALA A 140 12.08 -7.19 -4.86
CA ALA A 140 12.98 -7.77 -3.86
C ALA A 140 12.54 -7.44 -2.43
N GLN A 141 12.12 -6.21 -2.19
CA GLN A 141 11.64 -5.76 -0.87
C GLN A 141 10.33 -6.46 -0.48
N HIS A 142 9.36 -6.55 -1.38
CA HIS A 142 8.10 -7.26 -1.13
C HIS A 142 8.32 -8.75 -0.85
N LEU A 143 9.24 -9.39 -1.58
CA LEU A 143 9.61 -10.79 -1.31
C LEU A 143 10.25 -10.94 0.08
N THR A 144 11.03 -9.96 0.53
CA THR A 144 11.64 -9.95 1.86
C THR A 144 10.58 -9.83 2.96
N ILE A 145 9.63 -8.90 2.81
CA ILE A 145 8.50 -8.74 3.76
C ILE A 145 7.69 -10.04 3.81
N GLY A 146 7.24 -10.52 2.65
CA GLY A 146 6.41 -11.72 2.58
C GLY A 146 7.11 -12.95 3.15
N LYS A 147 8.43 -13.12 2.89
CA LYS A 147 9.22 -14.21 3.47
C LYS A 147 9.27 -14.12 5.00
N ALA A 148 9.55 -12.95 5.57
CA ALA A 148 9.60 -12.76 7.01
C ALA A 148 8.25 -13.08 7.69
N VAL A 149 7.12 -12.65 7.07
CA VAL A 149 5.77 -12.97 7.55
C VAL A 149 5.51 -14.48 7.47
N LEU A 150 5.83 -15.13 6.35
CA LEU A 150 5.61 -16.57 6.15
C LEU A 150 6.42 -17.44 7.11
N GLU A 151 7.60 -16.98 7.51
CA GLU A 151 8.50 -17.70 8.43
C GLU A 151 8.24 -17.33 9.90
N GLY A 152 7.29 -16.45 10.18
CA GLY A 152 6.92 -16.06 11.55
C GLY A 152 8.04 -15.29 12.25
N ARG A 153 8.71 -14.37 11.54
CA ARG A 153 9.82 -13.56 12.05
C ARG A 153 9.40 -12.08 12.19
N PRO A 154 8.76 -11.71 13.33
CA PRO A 154 8.11 -10.41 13.48
C PRO A 154 9.07 -9.22 13.38
N ASP A 155 10.25 -9.28 14.01
CA ASP A 155 11.21 -8.17 13.98
C ASP A 155 11.78 -7.94 12.56
N GLU A 156 11.98 -9.02 11.79
CA GLU A 156 12.44 -8.92 10.41
C GLU A 156 11.33 -8.41 9.48
N ALA A 157 10.07 -8.81 9.71
CA ALA A 157 8.93 -8.35 8.95
C ALA A 157 8.70 -6.83 9.15
N GLU A 158 8.76 -6.38 10.41
CA GLU A 158 8.68 -4.96 10.77
C GLU A 158 9.78 -4.16 10.07
N LYS A 159 11.05 -4.58 10.24
CA LYS A 159 12.19 -3.91 9.63
C LYS A 159 12.09 -3.85 8.10
N ALA A 160 11.73 -4.95 7.47
CA ALA A 160 11.59 -5.01 6.01
C ALA A 160 10.47 -4.06 5.50
N ALA A 161 9.37 -3.92 6.25
CA ALA A 161 8.30 -2.97 5.91
C ALA A 161 8.76 -1.51 6.06
N VAL A 162 9.50 -1.18 7.13
CA VAL A 162 10.10 0.15 7.32
C VAL A 162 11.05 0.50 6.17
N ASP A 163 11.95 -0.43 5.83
CA ASP A 163 12.93 -0.23 4.75
C ASP A 163 12.23 -0.04 3.39
N HIS A 164 11.16 -0.82 3.14
CA HIS A 164 10.35 -0.71 1.93
C HIS A 164 9.66 0.66 1.80
N ILE A 165 8.93 1.10 2.83
CA ILE A 165 8.24 2.40 2.76
C ILE A 165 9.24 3.55 2.71
N GLY A 166 10.38 3.44 3.40
CA GLY A 166 11.48 4.40 3.29
C GLY A 166 12.01 4.52 1.85
N PHE A 167 12.16 3.39 1.14
CA PHE A 167 12.53 3.40 -0.28
C PHE A 167 11.47 4.05 -1.17
N VAL A 168 10.19 3.74 -0.95
CA VAL A 168 9.06 4.37 -1.66
C VAL A 168 9.07 5.88 -1.44
N PHE A 169 9.25 6.32 -0.19
CA PHE A 169 9.35 7.73 0.18
C PHE A 169 10.44 8.45 -0.61
N GLY A 170 11.67 7.98 -0.54
CA GLY A 170 12.78 8.59 -1.28
C GLY A 170 12.59 8.57 -2.81
N THR A 171 11.85 7.58 -3.34
CA THR A 171 11.53 7.53 -4.77
C THR A 171 10.48 8.58 -5.14
N VAL A 172 9.46 8.78 -4.30
CA VAL A 172 8.42 9.82 -4.50
C VAL A 172 9.03 11.22 -4.44
N GLU A 173 9.93 11.47 -3.49
CA GLU A 173 10.64 12.75 -3.41
C GLU A 173 11.44 13.06 -4.67
N LYS A 174 12.20 12.10 -5.18
CA LYS A 174 12.93 12.24 -6.45
C LYS A 174 11.99 12.52 -7.64
N ILE A 175 10.82 11.90 -7.68
CA ILE A 175 9.80 12.17 -8.71
C ILE A 175 9.34 13.63 -8.62
N LYS A 176 9.11 14.14 -7.41
CA LYS A 176 8.69 15.53 -7.17
C LYS A 176 9.78 16.50 -7.64
N GLU A 177 11.02 16.28 -7.23
CA GLU A 177 12.16 17.10 -7.66
C GLU A 177 12.35 17.13 -9.18
N ASP A 178 12.27 15.96 -9.85
CA ASP A 178 12.42 15.86 -11.31
C ASP A 178 11.32 16.66 -12.02
N LYS A 179 10.07 16.59 -11.53
CA LYS A 179 8.95 17.38 -12.07
C LYS A 179 9.14 18.88 -11.89
N GLU A 180 9.65 19.31 -10.74
CA GLU A 180 9.93 20.73 -10.47
C GLU A 180 11.07 21.26 -11.36
N ARG A 181 12.15 20.49 -11.50
CA ARG A 181 13.25 20.83 -12.43
C ARG A 181 12.76 20.97 -13.87
N LEU A 182 11.89 20.05 -14.32
CA LEU A 182 11.33 20.11 -15.67
C LEU A 182 10.47 21.36 -15.86
N LYS A 183 9.59 21.70 -14.90
CA LYS A 183 8.79 22.92 -14.94
C LYS A 183 9.67 24.18 -15.03
N CYS A 184 10.71 24.27 -14.21
CA CYS A 184 11.66 25.38 -14.25
C CYS A 184 12.40 25.48 -15.59
N SER A 185 12.75 24.35 -16.21
CA SER A 185 13.39 24.33 -17.52
C SER A 185 12.46 24.80 -18.63
N MET A 186 11.20 24.36 -18.61
CA MET A 186 10.17 24.79 -19.58
C MET A 186 9.87 26.28 -19.47
N ALA A 187 9.81 26.82 -18.26
CA ALA A 187 9.57 28.24 -18.02
C ALA A 187 10.72 29.16 -18.48
N ARG A 188 11.92 28.62 -18.76
CA ARG A 188 13.07 29.38 -19.30
C ARG A 188 13.11 29.43 -20.82
N VAL A 189 12.35 28.61 -21.49
CA VAL A 189 12.37 28.44 -22.96
C VAL A 189 11.15 29.08 -23.62
N GLY A 190 10.11 29.45 -22.86
CA GLY A 190 8.93 30.20 -23.30
C GLY A 190 8.99 31.65 -22.86
#